data_61b4987584124648d59af3d1e780838d
#
_entry.id   61b4987584124648d59af3d1e780838d
#
_cell.length_a   1.000
_cell.length_b   1.000
_cell.length_c   1.000
_cell.angle_alpha   90.00
_cell.angle_beta   90.00
_cell.angle_gamma   90.00
#
_symmetry.space_group_name_H-M   'P 1'
#
loop_
_entity.id
_entity.type
_entity.pdbx_description
1 polymer ?
#
loop_
_entity_poly.entity_id
_entity_poly.type
_entity_poly.pdbx_seq_one_letter_code
_entity_poly.pdbx_strand_id
1 'polypeptide(L)' 'MITGDLVHMRLDGEVLESTLGVVTGSIGDDYFKVLWLDDASSGAQGAYNVSALQPMNEIEYQETLFEDW' A
#
# COMPACT_ATOMS: atom_id res chain seq x y z
N MET A 1 6.75 5.54 -3.40
CA MET A 1 6.71 4.18 -2.78
C MET A 1 8.03 3.47 -3.05
N ILE A 2 8.53 2.80 -2.03
CA ILE A 2 9.77 2.04 -2.13
C ILE A 2 9.54 0.64 -1.57
N THR A 3 10.47 -0.27 -1.86
CA THR A 3 10.44 -1.62 -1.32
C THR A 3 10.40 -1.57 0.21
N GLY A 4 9.49 -2.34 0.79
CA GLY A 4 9.27 -2.36 2.23
C GLY A 4 8.11 -1.49 2.70
N ASP A 5 7.57 -0.63 1.85
CA ASP A 5 6.42 0.19 2.22
C ASP A 5 5.18 -0.68 2.39
N LEU A 6 4.40 -0.38 3.43
CA LEU A 6 3.11 -1.01 3.63
C LEU A 6 2.04 -0.23 2.88
N VAL A 7 1.13 -0.97 2.25
CA VAL A 7 0.08 -0.37 1.42
C VAL A 7 -1.26 -1.05 1.67
N HIS A 8 -2.33 -0.31 1.42
CA HIS A 8 -3.68 -0.85 1.28
C HIS A 8 -4.08 -0.79 -0.20
N MET A 9 -5.01 -1.65 -0.59
CA MET A 9 -5.58 -1.57 -1.92
C MET A 9 -6.57 -0.41 -1.98
N ARG A 10 -6.51 0.35 -3.09
CA ARG A 10 -7.48 1.39 -3.38
C ARG A 10 -8.34 0.93 -4.55
N LEU A 11 -9.66 0.99 -4.38
CA LEU A 11 -10.60 0.59 -5.40
C LEU A 11 -11.66 1.68 -5.54
N ASP A 12 -11.82 2.22 -6.75
CA ASP A 12 -12.77 3.29 -7.06
C ASP A 12 -12.63 4.50 -6.14
N GLY A 13 -11.41 4.85 -5.79
CA GLY A 13 -11.12 5.97 -4.91
C GLY A 13 -11.24 5.67 -3.43
N GLU A 14 -11.66 4.47 -3.06
CA GLU A 14 -11.78 4.06 -1.67
C GLU A 14 -10.60 3.20 -1.24
N VAL A 15 -10.10 3.46 -0.05
CA VAL A 15 -9.03 2.65 0.54
C VAL A 15 -9.66 1.47 1.27
N LEU A 16 -9.26 0.26 0.88
CA LEU A 16 -9.74 -0.95 1.52
C LEU A 16 -8.82 -1.29 2.70
N GLU A 17 -9.17 -0.81 3.87
CA GLU A 17 -8.34 -0.97 5.07
C GLU A 17 -8.16 -2.41 5.52
N SER A 18 -9.04 -3.29 5.08
CA SER A 18 -8.91 -4.73 5.38
C SER A 18 -7.79 -5.40 4.58
N THR A 19 -7.29 -4.75 3.54
CA THR A 19 -6.18 -5.28 2.77
C THR A 19 -4.87 -4.72 3.31
N LEU A 20 -3.86 -5.57 3.40
CA LEU A 20 -2.53 -5.16 3.83
C LEU A 20 -1.51 -5.84 2.94
N GLY A 21 -0.63 -5.06 2.36
CA GLY A 21 0.43 -5.56 1.52
C GLY A 21 1.74 -4.84 1.78
N VAL A 22 2.81 -5.43 1.30
CA VAL A 22 4.14 -4.84 1.35
C VAL A 22 4.69 -4.75 -0.07
N VAL A 23 5.27 -3.61 -0.40
CA VAL A 23 5.93 -3.42 -1.70
C VAL A 23 7.23 -4.20 -1.71
N THR A 24 7.36 -5.11 -2.67
CA THR A 24 8.55 -5.96 -2.80
C THR A 24 9.46 -5.53 -3.95
N GLY A 25 8.97 -4.66 -4.83
CA GLY A 25 9.76 -4.16 -5.95
C GLY A 25 8.95 -3.20 -6.79
N SER A 26 9.56 -2.71 -7.85
CA SER A 26 8.90 -1.82 -8.80
C SER A 26 9.09 -2.31 -10.22
N ILE A 27 8.11 -2.03 -11.08
CA ILE A 27 8.17 -2.33 -12.51
C ILE A 27 7.89 -1.02 -13.24
N GLY A 28 8.95 -0.43 -13.79
CA GLY A 28 8.84 0.90 -14.38
C GLY A 28 8.53 1.96 -13.33
N ASP A 29 7.89 3.05 -13.75
CA ASP A 29 7.63 4.19 -12.87
C ASP A 29 6.27 4.12 -12.17
N ASP A 30 5.34 3.36 -12.73
CA ASP A 30 3.94 3.41 -12.31
C ASP A 30 3.44 2.13 -11.64
N TYR A 31 4.17 1.02 -11.76
CA TYR A 31 3.73 -0.27 -11.25
C TYR A 31 4.65 -0.76 -10.15
N PHE A 32 4.03 -1.36 -9.13
CA PHE A 32 4.75 -1.92 -7.99
C PHE A 32 4.32 -3.34 -7.73
N LYS A 33 5.28 -4.18 -7.37
CA LYS A 33 5.00 -5.54 -6.93
C LYS A 33 4.60 -5.49 -5.47
N VAL A 34 3.51 -6.16 -5.14
CA VAL A 34 2.99 -6.19 -3.77
C VAL A 34 2.76 -7.64 -3.35
N LEU A 35 3.24 -7.95 -2.15
CA LEU A 35 2.94 -9.21 -1.48
C LEU A 35 1.85 -8.92 -0.45
N TRP A 36 0.70 -9.58 -0.59
CA TRP A 36 -0.42 -9.38 0.32
C TRP A 36 -0.25 -10.19 1.59
N LEU A 37 -0.51 -9.56 2.72
CA LEU A 37 -0.30 -10.13 4.05
C LEU A 37 -1.60 -10.39 4.80
N ASP A 38 -2.74 -9.91 4.29
CA ASP A 38 -4.03 -10.12 4.93
C ASP A 38 -4.47 -11.59 4.81
N ASP A 39 -5.34 -12.02 5.73
CA ASP A 39 -5.74 -13.42 5.84
C ASP A 39 -6.37 -13.98 4.55
N ALA A 40 -7.15 -13.17 3.86
CA ALA A 40 -7.84 -13.62 2.65
C ALA A 40 -6.91 -13.83 1.46
N SER A 41 -5.78 -13.10 1.43
CA SER A 41 -4.88 -13.08 0.28
C SER A 41 -3.43 -13.39 0.67
N SER A 42 -3.22 -13.96 1.83
CA SER A 42 -1.88 -14.23 2.37
C SER A 42 -1.01 -14.97 1.37
N GLY A 43 0.15 -14.39 1.06
CA GLY A 43 1.11 -14.96 0.12
C GLY A 43 0.82 -14.65 -1.34
N ALA A 44 -0.31 -14.03 -1.67
CA ALA A 44 -0.59 -13.63 -3.04
C ALA A 44 0.31 -12.46 -3.45
N GLN A 45 0.81 -12.51 -4.68
CA GLN A 45 1.66 -11.46 -5.22
C GLN A 45 1.08 -10.97 -6.54
N GLY A 46 1.29 -9.69 -6.81
CA GLY A 46 0.87 -9.11 -8.08
C GLY A 46 1.52 -7.76 -8.31
N ALA A 47 1.39 -7.28 -9.55
CA ALA A 47 1.84 -5.95 -9.92
C ALA A 47 0.63 -5.05 -10.04
N TYR A 48 0.69 -3.88 -9.42
CA TYR A 48 -0.42 -2.94 -9.37
C TYR A 48 0.03 -1.55 -9.75
N ASN A 49 -0.82 -0.82 -10.45
CA ASN A 49 -0.56 0.57 -10.75
C ASN A 49 -0.59 1.37 -9.44
N VAL A 50 0.22 2.42 -9.36
CA VAL A 50 0.32 3.25 -8.16
C VAL A 50 -1.04 3.82 -7.75
N SER A 51 -1.93 4.06 -8.70
CA SER A 51 -3.28 4.56 -8.41
C SER A 51 -4.17 3.56 -7.69
N ALA A 52 -3.81 2.26 -7.72
CA ALA A 52 -4.54 1.21 -7.04
C ALA A 52 -3.99 0.92 -5.64
N LEU A 53 -2.99 1.65 -5.21
CA LEU A 53 -2.33 1.43 -3.92
C LEU A 53 -2.36 2.70 -3.09
N GLN A 54 -2.57 2.54 -1.79
CA GLN A 54 -2.52 3.63 -0.82
C GLN A 54 -1.41 3.36 0.18
N PRO A 55 -0.31 4.15 0.15
CA PRO A 55 0.77 3.95 1.11
C PRO A 55 0.32 4.28 2.53
N MET A 56 0.60 3.38 3.46
CA MET A 56 0.28 3.60 4.87
C MET A 56 1.13 4.72 5.47
N ASN A 57 2.34 4.89 4.98
CA ASN A 57 3.25 5.92 5.49
C ASN A 57 2.66 7.32 5.42
N GLU A 58 1.93 7.61 4.36
CA GLU A 58 1.31 8.92 4.20
C GLU A 58 0.23 9.16 5.25
N ILE A 59 -0.54 8.11 5.57
CA ILE A 59 -1.59 8.19 6.58
C ILE A 59 -0.96 8.41 7.96
N GLU A 60 0.05 7.63 8.30
CA GLU A 60 0.76 7.75 9.58
C GLU A 60 1.42 9.10 9.74
N TYR A 61 2.00 9.61 8.67
CA TYR A 61 2.64 10.91 8.68
C TYR A 61 1.65 12.02 9.01
N GLN A 62 0.47 11.96 8.43
CA GLN A 62 -0.57 12.94 8.69
C GLN A 62 -1.06 12.89 10.14
N GLU A 63 -1.22 11.72 10.68
CA GLU A 63 -1.60 11.54 12.10
C GLU A 63 -0.53 12.11 13.02
N THR A 64 0.72 11.86 12.72
CA THR A 64 1.84 12.39 13.50
C THR A 64 1.85 13.91 13.49
N LEU A 65 1.54 14.53 12.37
CA LEU A 65 1.46 15.98 12.28
C LEU A 65 0.38 16.55 13.20
N PHE A 66 -0.74 15.85 13.34
CA PHE A 66 -1.80 16.29 14.24
C PHE A 66 -1.45 16.10 15.70
N GLU A 67 -0.67 15.11 16.02
CA GLU A 67 -0.27 14.82 17.40
C GLU A 67 0.82 15.73 17.91
N ASP A 68 1.55 16.36 17.02
CA ASP A 68 2.70 17.22 17.35
C ASP A 68 2.30 18.63 17.79
N TRP A 69 1.08 18.84 18.12
CA TRP A 69 0.61 20.14 18.65
C TRP A 69 1.23 20.53 19.99
#